data_a42ca8ed05f3ae55e43fe86003b16a3d
#
_entry.id   a42ca8ed05f3ae55e43fe86003b16a3d
#
_cell.length_a   1.000
_cell.length_b   1.000
_cell.length_c   1.000
_cell.angle_alpha   90.00
_cell.angle_beta   90.00
_cell.angle_gamma   90.00
#
_symmetry.space_group_name_H-M   'P 1'
#
loop_
_entity.id
_entity.type
_entity.pdbx_description
1 polymer ?
#
loop_
_entity_poly.entity_id
_entity_poly.type
_entity_poly.pdbx_seq_one_letter_code
_entity_poly.pdbx_strand_id
1 'polypeptide(L)'
;MKLEQLKVEHIGCYSGSSFQFSDLTVIYGENRSGKSTLIYALYYALFGKHLNTALSVPDLCQKGEKFGAVTLSFSRQEKSCQLWRSTLGTVALSILSEDGVSWNSLVQDPSESLRPFVPIPSDVASLTSFFREGELIYFLKDIPKYNKTLLQQILEMDDIFILQTRFKKAAAIAREKRKDLQTEISSKTPNSLNPIKARKEADDLEKEIGQTDAEIKSLSAASGGFTDPKLLAILQRTCDEKKSEIASIEKAMAELPLFDELIRKKEEIEKSISDSKAVYPNPDDLQRQLGSFDQRIQGLKSDIQRLSDMEKQPSCHACGQALSPDHLSRLISERRAQCAELENSRNRLASELLSVQSELQDHKTCKIALGTVQRQIAEIQHWNVKLEKLKSQLDQAADELEKATGTANDSEIEAAAHRIQALQSHQVEMQKRFFSLKIEIQQADQRLKDSEKLKEKTQVADRHVLLCEIAYQAMERAVAALNQSLMDKVRESLREWAGHFQYLDQFDIEMTPKELSPIIQAKGYTYKLNQMSKSERIFLYLMLKLAIGEAMGHLGVFILDDPADGLDAKRQKVMAHLLQEVSRKRQVVVTTNDDRFADMFPQECRLNL
;
A
#
# COMPACT_ATOMS: atom_id res chain seq x y z
N MET A 1 8.45 -28.27 22.46
CA MET A 1 7.22 -28.55 23.24
C MET A 1 7.15 -30.03 23.45
N LYS A 2 6.80 -30.49 24.66
CA LYS A 2 6.61 -31.89 25.00
C LYS A 2 5.22 -32.05 25.60
N LEU A 3 4.40 -32.92 25.02
CA LEU A 3 3.05 -33.23 25.52
C LEU A 3 3.19 -34.12 26.77
N GLU A 4 2.39 -33.86 27.77
CA GLU A 4 2.39 -34.61 29.02
C GLU A 4 1.07 -35.36 29.23
N GLN A 5 -0.07 -34.66 29.11
CA GLN A 5 -1.38 -35.21 29.32
C GLN A 5 -2.43 -34.56 28.44
N LEU A 6 -3.34 -35.34 27.90
CA LEU A 6 -4.57 -34.88 27.27
C LEU A 6 -5.78 -35.37 28.06
N LYS A 7 -6.62 -34.46 28.52
CA LYS A 7 -7.94 -34.78 29.04
C LYS A 7 -8.98 -34.37 28.02
N VAL A 8 -9.92 -35.24 27.75
CA VAL A 8 -11.03 -35.04 26.82
C VAL A 8 -12.34 -35.24 27.52
N GLU A 9 -13.28 -34.33 27.32
CA GLU A 9 -14.63 -34.35 27.90
C GLU A 9 -15.64 -34.18 26.76
N HIS A 10 -16.53 -35.14 26.57
CA HIS A 10 -17.54 -35.14 25.52
C HIS A 10 -16.96 -34.85 24.10
N ILE A 11 -15.86 -35.50 23.76
CA ILE A 11 -15.20 -35.42 22.45
C ILE A 11 -15.29 -36.81 21.75
N GLY A 12 -15.98 -36.85 20.59
CA GLY A 12 -16.14 -38.05 19.79
C GLY A 12 -16.78 -39.20 20.55
N CYS A 13 -16.04 -40.29 20.85
CA CYS A 13 -16.50 -41.39 21.66
C CYS A 13 -16.21 -41.26 23.15
N TYR A 14 -15.51 -40.21 23.58
CA TYR A 14 -15.05 -40.03 24.96
C TYR A 14 -15.99 -39.15 25.76
N SER A 15 -16.61 -39.66 26.81
CA SER A 15 -17.42 -38.90 27.76
C SER A 15 -16.53 -38.16 28.77
N GLY A 16 -15.40 -38.76 29.17
CA GLY A 16 -14.40 -38.21 30.06
C GLY A 16 -13.23 -39.18 30.17
N SER A 17 -12.08 -38.81 29.60
CA SER A 17 -10.88 -39.67 29.57
C SER A 17 -9.61 -38.85 29.68
N SER A 18 -8.55 -39.48 30.16
CA SER A 18 -7.24 -38.85 30.36
C SER A 18 -6.15 -39.77 29.83
N PHE A 19 -5.26 -39.20 29.03
CA PHE A 19 -4.17 -39.91 28.36
C PHE A 19 -2.84 -39.24 28.71
N GLN A 20 -1.85 -40.06 29.11
CA GLN A 20 -0.49 -39.62 29.42
C GLN A 20 0.40 -39.91 28.21
N PHE A 21 1.33 -39.01 27.93
CA PHE A 21 2.27 -39.14 26.85
C PHE A 21 3.70 -39.25 27.38
N SER A 22 4.44 -40.22 26.85
CA SER A 22 5.90 -40.39 27.02
C SER A 22 6.63 -39.89 25.78
N ASP A 23 7.96 -40.03 25.72
CA ASP A 23 8.76 -39.67 24.55
C ASP A 23 8.34 -40.43 23.28
N LEU A 24 7.89 -41.66 23.49
CA LEU A 24 7.23 -42.49 22.46
C LEU A 24 5.94 -43.06 23.04
N THR A 25 4.81 -42.75 22.44
CA THR A 25 3.50 -43.27 22.85
C THR A 25 2.83 -43.96 21.68
N VAL A 26 2.51 -45.23 21.83
CA VAL A 26 1.80 -46.07 20.84
C VAL A 26 0.40 -46.34 21.34
N ILE A 27 -0.57 -45.74 20.71
CA ILE A 27 -1.99 -45.88 21.01
C ILE A 27 -2.59 -46.94 20.08
N TYR A 28 -3.00 -48.06 20.62
CA TYR A 28 -3.54 -49.15 19.83
C TYR A 28 -4.92 -49.58 20.31
N GLY A 29 -5.67 -50.25 19.44
CA GLY A 29 -7.00 -50.72 19.73
C GLY A 29 -7.81 -50.99 18.45
N GLU A 30 -8.99 -51.52 18.60
CA GLU A 30 -9.88 -51.88 17.49
C GLU A 30 -10.28 -50.66 16.64
N ASN A 31 -10.77 -50.93 15.43
CA ASN A 31 -11.35 -49.86 14.60
C ASN A 31 -12.54 -49.23 15.32
N ARG A 32 -12.62 -47.87 15.28
CA ARG A 32 -13.61 -47.04 15.98
C ARG A 32 -13.42 -46.92 17.50
N SER A 33 -12.29 -47.38 18.07
CA SER A 33 -11.99 -47.18 19.50
C SER A 33 -11.72 -45.69 19.88
N GLY A 34 -11.57 -44.81 18.89
CA GLY A 34 -11.36 -43.39 19.14
C GLY A 34 -9.92 -42.86 18.85
N LYS A 35 -9.04 -43.70 18.32
CA LYS A 35 -7.64 -43.30 18.02
C LYS A 35 -7.50 -42.00 17.25
N SER A 36 -8.14 -41.90 16.09
CA SER A 36 -8.11 -40.66 15.27
C SER A 36 -8.80 -39.50 15.98
N THR A 37 -9.81 -39.78 16.83
CA THR A 37 -10.45 -38.73 17.66
C THR A 37 -9.46 -38.09 18.61
N LEU A 38 -8.54 -38.85 19.21
CA LEU A 38 -7.48 -38.28 20.06
C LEU A 38 -6.52 -37.37 19.29
N ILE A 39 -6.14 -37.77 18.07
CA ILE A 39 -5.32 -36.92 17.19
C ILE A 39 -6.04 -35.61 16.86
N TYR A 40 -7.35 -35.68 16.54
CA TYR A 40 -8.16 -34.48 16.28
C TYR A 40 -8.32 -33.63 17.53
N ALA A 41 -8.44 -34.21 18.72
CA ALA A 41 -8.50 -33.51 20.00
C ALA A 41 -7.17 -32.78 20.31
N LEU A 42 -6.02 -33.42 20.05
CA LEU A 42 -4.70 -32.80 20.18
C LEU A 42 -4.55 -31.60 19.26
N TYR A 43 -4.92 -31.75 17.98
CA TYR A 43 -4.86 -30.65 17.03
C TYR A 43 -5.79 -29.50 17.42
N TYR A 44 -7.02 -29.84 17.85
CA TYR A 44 -7.98 -28.86 18.32
C TYR A 44 -7.50 -28.11 19.56
N ALA A 45 -6.93 -28.84 20.53
CA ALA A 45 -6.36 -28.23 21.72
C ALA A 45 -5.33 -27.14 21.36
N LEU A 46 -4.43 -27.44 20.43
CA LEU A 46 -3.36 -26.53 20.02
C LEU A 46 -3.86 -25.35 19.17
N PHE A 47 -4.72 -25.63 18.17
CA PHE A 47 -5.03 -24.66 17.12
C PHE A 47 -6.48 -24.17 17.09
N GLY A 48 -7.39 -24.77 17.85
CA GLY A 48 -8.82 -24.44 17.83
C GLY A 48 -9.52 -24.73 16.50
N LYS A 49 -8.93 -25.61 15.68
CA LYS A 49 -9.46 -26.01 14.38
C LYS A 49 -9.58 -27.53 14.31
N HIS A 50 -10.46 -28.04 13.44
CA HIS A 50 -10.50 -29.44 13.13
C HIS A 50 -9.35 -29.80 12.16
N LEU A 51 -8.61 -30.88 12.43
CA LEU A 51 -7.49 -31.32 11.57
C LEU A 51 -7.98 -31.72 10.16
N ASN A 52 -9.16 -32.34 10.07
CA ASN A 52 -9.82 -32.62 8.80
C ASN A 52 -10.60 -31.36 8.36
N THR A 53 -10.14 -30.71 7.31
CA THR A 53 -10.75 -29.47 6.78
C THR A 53 -12.17 -29.65 6.23
N ALA A 54 -12.62 -30.88 5.98
CA ALA A 54 -13.99 -31.16 5.58
C ALA A 54 -14.98 -31.19 6.76
N LEU A 55 -14.47 -31.18 8.00
CA LEU A 55 -15.25 -31.21 9.23
C LEU A 55 -15.08 -29.88 9.98
N SER A 56 -16.08 -29.57 10.80
CA SER A 56 -16.09 -28.36 11.63
C SER A 56 -15.77 -28.70 13.09
N VAL A 57 -15.49 -27.68 13.91
CA VAL A 57 -15.24 -27.86 15.35
C VAL A 57 -16.40 -28.53 16.08
N PRO A 58 -17.68 -28.22 15.81
CA PRO A 58 -18.83 -28.94 16.38
C PRO A 58 -18.85 -30.45 16.10
N ASP A 59 -18.26 -30.88 14.98
CA ASP A 59 -18.18 -32.31 14.63
C ASP A 59 -17.24 -33.12 15.56
N LEU A 60 -16.40 -32.41 16.35
CA LEU A 60 -15.60 -33.04 17.41
C LEU A 60 -16.43 -33.43 18.63
N CYS A 61 -17.57 -32.76 18.83
CA CYS A 61 -18.40 -33.01 20.02
C CYS A 61 -19.00 -34.39 19.99
N GLN A 62 -19.12 -35.02 21.16
CA GLN A 62 -19.83 -36.30 21.31
C GLN A 62 -21.28 -36.13 20.88
N LYS A 63 -21.80 -37.08 20.10
CA LYS A 63 -23.19 -37.01 19.63
C LYS A 63 -24.16 -37.00 20.79
N GLY A 64 -25.04 -36.00 20.82
CA GLY A 64 -26.02 -35.79 21.88
C GLY A 64 -25.60 -34.83 22.96
N GLU A 65 -24.32 -34.44 23.01
CA GLU A 65 -23.80 -33.47 23.96
C GLU A 65 -23.79 -32.06 23.39
N LYS A 66 -23.99 -31.07 24.28
CA LYS A 66 -24.08 -29.66 23.89
C LYS A 66 -22.71 -29.03 23.70
N PHE A 67 -21.70 -29.52 24.36
CA PHE A 67 -20.33 -29.06 24.23
C PHE A 67 -19.35 -30.19 24.56
N GLY A 68 -18.14 -30.02 24.06
CA GLY A 68 -16.99 -30.82 24.47
C GLY A 68 -15.84 -29.92 24.89
N ALA A 69 -14.93 -30.45 25.65
CA ALA A 69 -13.73 -29.70 26.08
C ALA A 69 -12.49 -30.59 26.01
N VAL A 70 -11.36 -29.95 25.80
CA VAL A 70 -10.04 -30.58 25.85
C VAL A 70 -9.13 -29.77 26.77
N THR A 71 -8.35 -30.50 27.58
CA THR A 71 -7.28 -29.91 28.39
C THR A 71 -5.97 -30.58 28.01
N LEU A 72 -5.02 -29.82 27.50
CA LEU A 72 -3.70 -30.28 27.11
C LEU A 72 -2.65 -29.75 28.08
N SER A 73 -1.98 -30.65 28.80
CA SER A 73 -0.80 -30.32 29.60
C SER A 73 0.46 -30.59 28.77
N PHE A 74 1.36 -29.62 28.73
CA PHE A 74 2.60 -29.72 27.99
C PHE A 74 3.69 -28.85 28.62
N SER A 75 4.93 -29.20 28.38
CA SER A 75 6.09 -28.40 28.80
C SER A 75 6.78 -27.78 27.59
N ARG A 76 7.32 -26.58 27.80
CA ARG A 76 8.17 -25.86 26.85
C ARG A 76 9.09 -24.90 27.57
N GLN A 77 10.41 -24.96 27.24
CA GLN A 77 11.43 -24.08 27.85
C GLN A 77 11.34 -24.10 29.38
N GLU A 78 11.25 -25.30 29.96
CA GLU A 78 11.15 -25.55 31.40
C GLU A 78 9.89 -25.07 32.10
N LYS A 79 8.94 -24.53 31.33
CA LYS A 79 7.62 -24.12 31.84
C LYS A 79 6.58 -25.20 31.55
N SER A 80 5.89 -25.65 32.59
CA SER A 80 4.71 -26.50 32.44
C SER A 80 3.47 -25.63 32.21
N CYS A 81 2.70 -25.97 31.19
CA CYS A 81 1.54 -25.22 30.76
C CYS A 81 0.32 -26.15 30.65
N GLN A 82 -0.86 -25.59 30.95
CA GLN A 82 -2.13 -26.26 30.66
C GLN A 82 -2.97 -25.38 29.76
N LEU A 83 -3.44 -25.92 28.64
CA LEU A 83 -4.30 -25.25 27.68
C LEU A 83 -5.65 -25.94 27.69
N TRP A 84 -6.68 -25.23 28.14
CA TRP A 84 -8.07 -25.69 28.11
C TRP A 84 -8.80 -25.01 26.94
N ARG A 85 -9.58 -25.79 26.21
CA ARG A 85 -10.37 -25.29 25.10
C ARG A 85 -11.71 -26.00 25.00
N SER A 86 -12.80 -25.23 24.91
CA SER A 86 -14.14 -25.77 24.70
C SER A 86 -14.56 -25.65 23.24
N THR A 87 -15.38 -26.58 22.74
CA THR A 87 -15.93 -26.54 21.38
C THR A 87 -16.84 -25.33 21.12
N LEU A 88 -17.20 -24.58 22.17
CA LEU A 88 -17.92 -23.31 22.10
C LEU A 88 -17.01 -22.10 21.86
N GLY A 89 -15.70 -22.32 21.70
CA GLY A 89 -14.74 -21.25 21.39
C GLY A 89 -14.08 -20.61 22.59
N THR A 90 -14.39 -21.02 23.82
CA THR A 90 -13.68 -20.51 25.01
C THR A 90 -12.32 -21.14 25.12
N VAL A 91 -11.31 -20.33 25.42
CA VAL A 91 -9.90 -20.76 25.57
C VAL A 91 -9.32 -20.19 26.85
N ALA A 92 -8.61 -21.01 27.61
CA ALA A 92 -7.87 -20.59 28.80
C ALA A 92 -6.50 -21.25 28.82
N LEU A 93 -5.48 -20.49 29.17
CA LEU A 93 -4.11 -20.94 29.35
C LEU A 93 -3.70 -20.73 30.81
N SER A 94 -3.14 -21.75 31.43
CA SER A 94 -2.48 -21.66 32.71
C SER A 94 -1.01 -22.00 32.57
N ILE A 95 -0.16 -21.22 33.24
CA ILE A 95 1.25 -21.54 33.41
C ILE A 95 1.39 -22.02 34.84
N LEU A 96 1.88 -23.26 35.02
CA LEU A 96 2.13 -23.85 36.32
C LEU A 96 3.37 -23.16 36.91
N SER A 97 3.19 -22.47 38.05
CA SER A 97 4.27 -21.91 38.87
C SER A 97 4.34 -22.64 40.20
N GLU A 98 5.40 -22.44 40.97
CA GLU A 98 5.55 -23.00 42.33
C GLU A 98 4.41 -22.57 43.27
N ASP A 99 3.81 -21.41 43.01
CA ASP A 99 2.73 -20.83 43.81
C ASP A 99 1.32 -21.34 43.45
N GLY A 100 1.19 -22.26 42.49
CA GLY A 100 -0.07 -22.85 42.08
C GLY A 100 -0.51 -22.57 40.64
N VAL A 101 -1.71 -23.02 40.29
CA VAL A 101 -2.28 -22.91 38.93
C VAL A 101 -3.09 -21.64 38.80
N SER A 102 -2.63 -20.69 37.97
CA SER A 102 -3.40 -19.51 37.59
C SER A 102 -3.92 -19.64 36.16
N TRP A 103 -5.24 -19.60 35.99
CA TRP A 103 -5.88 -19.65 34.67
C TRP A 103 -6.10 -18.25 34.11
N ASN A 104 -5.53 -17.96 32.93
CA ASN A 104 -5.77 -16.74 32.20
C ASN A 104 -6.69 -17.03 31.01
N SER A 105 -7.85 -16.39 30.99
CA SER A 105 -8.77 -16.51 29.85
C SER A 105 -8.21 -15.71 28.66
N LEU A 106 -8.10 -16.34 27.49
CA LEU A 106 -7.63 -15.73 26.25
C LEU A 106 -8.82 -15.25 25.44
N VAL A 107 -9.27 -14.02 25.71
CA VAL A 107 -10.55 -13.49 25.15
C VAL A 107 -10.36 -12.76 23.80
N GLN A 108 -9.20 -12.15 23.52
CA GLN A 108 -9.09 -11.24 22.38
C GLN A 108 -8.44 -11.81 21.12
N ASP A 109 -7.39 -12.57 21.21
CA ASP A 109 -6.76 -13.31 20.12
C ASP A 109 -5.99 -14.52 20.68
N PRO A 110 -6.65 -15.68 20.74
CA PRO A 110 -6.01 -16.90 21.24
C PRO A 110 -4.75 -17.28 20.46
N SER A 111 -4.70 -16.97 19.17
CA SER A 111 -3.59 -17.34 18.29
C SER A 111 -2.32 -16.57 18.65
N GLU A 112 -2.43 -15.26 18.85
CA GLU A 112 -1.30 -14.40 19.19
C GLU A 112 -0.79 -14.67 20.60
N SER A 113 -1.69 -14.82 21.56
CA SER A 113 -1.37 -15.16 22.96
C SER A 113 -0.73 -16.55 23.12
N LEU A 114 -1.07 -17.50 22.23
CA LEU A 114 -0.51 -18.86 22.24
C LEU A 114 0.81 -18.96 21.46
N ARG A 115 1.16 -18.01 20.62
CA ARG A 115 2.38 -18.03 19.79
C ARG A 115 3.68 -18.30 20.57
N PRO A 116 3.89 -17.78 21.79
CA PRO A 116 5.07 -18.12 22.59
C PRO A 116 5.13 -19.60 22.99
N PHE A 117 3.97 -20.26 23.11
CA PHE A 117 3.83 -21.64 23.56
C PHE A 117 3.67 -22.62 22.40
N VAL A 118 2.96 -22.23 21.34
CA VAL A 118 2.77 -22.98 20.10
C VAL A 118 3.42 -22.21 18.96
N PRO A 119 4.71 -22.46 18.67
CA PRO A 119 5.55 -21.56 17.86
C PRO A 119 5.27 -21.58 16.37
N ILE A 120 4.53 -22.55 15.89
CA ILE A 120 4.25 -22.70 14.46
C ILE A 120 2.74 -22.60 14.17
N PRO A 121 2.36 -22.00 13.02
CA PRO A 121 0.96 -21.93 12.60
C PRO A 121 0.33 -23.32 12.37
N SER A 122 -1.00 -23.37 12.43
CA SER A 122 -1.76 -24.64 12.26
C SER A 122 -1.43 -25.36 10.95
N ASP A 123 -1.25 -24.60 9.88
CA ASP A 123 -1.00 -25.13 8.54
C ASP A 123 0.40 -25.73 8.41
N VAL A 124 1.40 -25.08 9.02
CA VAL A 124 2.76 -25.63 9.13
C VAL A 124 2.77 -26.87 10.02
N ALA A 125 2.07 -26.84 11.16
CA ALA A 125 1.98 -27.98 12.05
C ALA A 125 1.34 -29.21 11.37
N SER A 126 0.29 -29.00 10.59
CA SER A 126 -0.35 -30.09 9.83
C SER A 126 0.61 -30.73 8.82
N LEU A 127 1.54 -29.95 8.28
CA LEU A 127 2.54 -30.43 7.33
C LEU A 127 3.74 -31.12 7.97
N THR A 128 4.18 -30.63 9.14
CA THR A 128 5.47 -31.01 9.73
C THR A 128 5.34 -31.89 10.96
N SER A 129 4.20 -31.87 11.63
CA SER A 129 4.01 -32.52 12.93
C SER A 129 2.85 -33.53 12.95
N PHE A 130 1.95 -33.50 11.97
CA PHE A 130 0.84 -34.44 11.88
C PHE A 130 0.91 -35.26 10.60
N PHE A 131 0.78 -36.57 10.74
CA PHE A 131 0.69 -37.52 9.64
C PHE A 131 -0.68 -38.22 9.70
N ARG A 132 -1.46 -38.17 8.61
CA ARG A 132 -2.77 -38.79 8.52
C ARG A 132 -2.79 -39.90 7.46
N GLU A 133 -3.55 -40.93 7.71
CA GLU A 133 -3.82 -41.95 6.73
C GLU A 133 -4.39 -41.36 5.45
N GLY A 134 -3.93 -41.84 4.30
CA GLY A 134 -4.42 -41.40 2.98
C GLY A 134 -4.01 -40.02 2.49
N GLU A 135 -3.36 -39.20 3.33
CA GLU A 135 -2.96 -37.84 3.00
C GLU A 135 -1.86 -37.77 1.93
N LEU A 136 -1.06 -38.81 1.78
CA LEU A 136 0.06 -38.88 0.84
C LEU A 136 -0.34 -38.53 -0.60
N ILE A 137 -1.48 -39.06 -1.07
CA ILE A 137 -1.91 -38.83 -2.46
C ILE A 137 -2.33 -37.38 -2.68
N TYR A 138 -2.95 -36.75 -1.67
CA TYR A 138 -3.34 -35.34 -1.71
C TYR A 138 -2.14 -34.42 -1.54
N PHE A 139 -1.27 -34.72 -0.60
CA PHE A 139 -0.05 -33.93 -0.33
C PHE A 139 0.81 -33.77 -1.59
N LEU A 140 1.03 -34.85 -2.33
CA LEU A 140 1.88 -34.81 -3.52
C LEU A 140 1.17 -34.30 -4.78
N LYS A 141 -0.16 -34.38 -4.85
CA LYS A 141 -0.96 -33.75 -5.92
C LYS A 141 -1.20 -32.27 -5.69
N ASP A 142 -1.31 -31.86 -4.44
CA ASP A 142 -1.66 -30.49 -4.08
C ASP A 142 -0.42 -29.62 -3.78
N ILE A 143 0.75 -30.22 -3.53
CA ILE A 143 2.01 -29.49 -3.41
C ILE A 143 2.20 -28.48 -4.55
N PRO A 144 1.95 -28.77 -5.83
CA PRO A 144 2.09 -27.78 -6.89
C PRO A 144 1.17 -26.56 -6.74
N LYS A 145 -0.03 -26.76 -6.22
CA LYS A 145 -1.01 -25.68 -5.98
C LYS A 145 -0.72 -24.92 -4.69
N TYR A 146 -0.28 -25.64 -3.65
CA TYR A 146 0.04 -25.08 -2.34
C TYR A 146 1.45 -24.49 -2.25
N ASN A 147 2.37 -24.84 -3.16
CA ASN A 147 3.77 -24.47 -3.07
C ASN A 147 4.00 -22.98 -2.89
N LYS A 148 3.32 -22.14 -3.67
CA LYS A 148 3.49 -20.70 -3.56
C LYS A 148 2.88 -20.18 -2.27
N THR A 149 1.65 -20.58 -1.99
CA THR A 149 0.90 -20.14 -0.80
C THR A 149 1.49 -20.73 0.48
N LEU A 150 1.92 -22.01 0.43
CA LEU A 150 2.50 -22.70 1.56
C LEU A 150 3.88 -22.19 1.93
N LEU A 151 4.79 -22.04 0.96
CA LEU A 151 6.10 -21.43 1.18
C LEU A 151 5.95 -19.98 1.63
N GLN A 152 4.97 -19.25 1.12
CA GLN A 152 4.66 -17.90 1.55
C GLN A 152 4.26 -17.83 3.02
N GLN A 153 3.34 -18.70 3.46
CA GLN A 153 2.87 -18.77 4.84
C GLN A 153 3.95 -19.28 5.80
N ILE A 154 4.72 -20.30 5.37
CA ILE A 154 5.75 -20.93 6.19
C ILE A 154 6.93 -20.01 6.45
N LEU A 155 7.32 -19.22 5.45
CA LEU A 155 8.42 -18.28 5.57
C LEU A 155 7.99 -16.92 6.14
N GLU A 156 6.74 -16.77 6.60
CA GLU A 156 6.15 -15.48 7.01
C GLU A 156 6.37 -14.38 5.94
N MET A 157 6.37 -14.79 4.66
CA MET A 157 6.73 -13.93 3.53
C MET A 157 5.56 -13.10 3.01
N ASP A 158 4.40 -13.16 3.63
CA ASP A 158 3.23 -12.38 3.22
C ASP A 158 3.55 -10.89 3.11
N ASP A 159 4.31 -10.36 4.07
CA ASP A 159 4.75 -8.97 4.06
C ASP A 159 5.68 -8.66 2.87
N ILE A 160 6.58 -9.59 2.51
CA ILE A 160 7.48 -9.43 1.36
C ILE A 160 6.70 -9.40 0.05
N PHE A 161 5.69 -10.27 -0.12
CA PHE A 161 4.84 -10.29 -1.31
C PHE A 161 3.91 -9.07 -1.39
N ILE A 162 3.40 -8.61 -0.24
CA ILE A 162 2.66 -7.35 -0.16
C ILE A 162 3.56 -6.18 -0.59
N LEU A 163 4.79 -6.13 -0.08
CA LEU A 163 5.77 -5.11 -0.44
C LEU A 163 6.16 -5.19 -1.92
N GLN A 164 6.43 -6.38 -2.47
CA GLN A 164 6.68 -6.56 -3.91
C GLN A 164 5.54 -6.01 -4.76
N THR A 165 4.29 -6.33 -4.39
CA THR A 165 3.10 -5.83 -5.08
C THR A 165 2.98 -4.32 -4.99
N ARG A 166 3.29 -3.74 -3.83
CA ARG A 166 3.29 -2.28 -3.61
C ARG A 166 4.37 -1.60 -4.46
N PHE A 167 5.60 -2.12 -4.48
CA PHE A 167 6.68 -1.57 -5.31
C PHE A 167 6.38 -1.67 -6.80
N LYS A 168 5.80 -2.77 -7.26
CA LYS A 168 5.36 -2.92 -8.66
C LYS A 168 4.30 -1.88 -9.03
N LYS A 169 3.31 -1.66 -8.17
CA LYS A 169 2.29 -0.62 -8.37
C LYS A 169 2.90 0.78 -8.33
N ALA A 170 3.78 1.05 -7.37
CA ALA A 170 4.46 2.34 -7.25
C ALA A 170 5.31 2.66 -8.49
N ALA A 171 6.04 1.66 -9.02
CA ALA A 171 6.79 1.80 -10.26
C ALA A 171 5.89 2.12 -11.47
N ALA A 172 4.71 1.48 -11.56
CA ALA A 172 3.75 1.75 -12.62
C ALA A 172 3.22 3.19 -12.56
N ILE A 173 2.81 3.66 -11.38
CA ILE A 173 2.35 5.04 -11.15
C ILE A 173 3.45 6.05 -11.47
N ALA A 174 4.69 5.77 -11.04
CA ALA A 174 5.82 6.65 -11.32
C ALA A 174 6.14 6.73 -12.82
N ARG A 175 6.04 5.61 -13.57
CA ARG A 175 6.22 5.58 -15.03
C ARG A 175 5.13 6.36 -15.76
N GLU A 176 3.88 6.25 -15.34
CA GLU A 176 2.76 7.02 -15.88
C GLU A 176 2.99 8.52 -15.67
N LYS A 177 3.29 8.92 -14.44
CA LYS A 177 3.61 10.32 -14.12
C LYS A 177 4.81 10.86 -14.91
N ARG A 178 5.84 10.05 -15.12
CA ARG A 178 6.98 10.40 -15.99
C ARG A 178 6.53 10.67 -17.42
N LYS A 179 5.66 9.79 -17.97
CA LYS A 179 5.14 9.93 -19.32
C LYS A 179 4.31 11.21 -19.47
N ASP A 180 3.47 11.54 -18.50
CA ASP A 180 2.68 12.76 -18.48
C ASP A 180 3.57 14.01 -18.46
N LEU A 181 4.60 14.03 -17.60
CA LEU A 181 5.58 15.11 -17.54
C LEU A 181 6.35 15.26 -18.87
N GLN A 182 6.76 14.17 -19.50
CA GLN A 182 7.42 14.20 -20.82
C GLN A 182 6.51 14.76 -21.91
N THR A 183 5.23 14.40 -21.89
CA THR A 183 4.23 14.93 -22.82
C THR A 183 4.03 16.44 -22.59
N GLU A 184 3.97 16.86 -21.33
CA GLU A 184 3.87 18.28 -20.97
C GLU A 184 5.10 19.09 -21.39
N ILE A 185 6.31 18.55 -21.22
CA ILE A 185 7.56 19.17 -21.70
C ILE A 185 7.51 19.35 -23.22
N SER A 186 7.12 18.31 -23.97
CA SER A 186 7.07 18.37 -25.43
C SER A 186 6.03 19.38 -25.94
N SER A 187 4.93 19.56 -25.25
CA SER A 187 3.90 20.55 -25.59
C SER A 187 4.31 22.00 -25.31
N LYS A 188 5.19 22.21 -24.32
CA LYS A 188 5.67 23.55 -23.90
C LYS A 188 6.98 23.99 -24.55
N THR A 189 7.68 23.08 -25.26
CA THR A 189 8.89 23.43 -25.98
C THR A 189 8.54 24.13 -27.30
N PRO A 190 8.89 25.40 -27.50
CA PRO A 190 8.49 26.12 -28.72
C PRO A 190 9.31 25.67 -29.91
N ASN A 191 8.62 25.30 -30.99
CA ASN A 191 9.25 24.86 -32.24
C ASN A 191 9.79 26.01 -33.13
N SER A 192 9.61 27.28 -32.78
CA SER A 192 9.79 28.40 -33.74
C SER A 192 10.52 29.63 -33.30
N LEU A 193 10.82 29.89 -32.03
CA LEU A 193 11.56 31.09 -31.62
C LEU A 193 12.93 30.76 -31.06
N ASN A 194 13.95 31.33 -31.70
CA ASN A 194 15.29 31.34 -31.10
C ASN A 194 15.41 32.59 -30.21
N PRO A 195 15.33 32.45 -28.86
CA PRO A 195 15.32 33.60 -27.96
C PRO A 195 16.55 34.52 -28.11
N ILE A 196 17.66 33.94 -28.55
CA ILE A 196 18.91 34.67 -28.78
C ILE A 196 18.79 35.63 -29.97
N LYS A 197 18.14 35.14 -31.06
CA LYS A 197 17.89 36.00 -32.23
C LYS A 197 16.91 37.12 -31.91
N ALA A 198 15.84 36.80 -31.19
CA ALA A 198 14.83 37.80 -30.80
C ALA A 198 15.39 38.88 -29.85
N ARG A 199 16.26 38.52 -28.92
CA ARG A 199 16.97 39.49 -28.06
C ARG A 199 17.89 40.39 -28.87
N LYS A 200 18.64 39.82 -29.79
CA LYS A 200 19.52 40.62 -30.66
C LYS A 200 18.72 41.58 -31.53
N GLU A 201 17.61 41.14 -32.12
CA GLU A 201 16.70 41.99 -32.92
C GLU A 201 16.09 43.10 -32.06
N ALA A 202 15.72 42.82 -30.81
CA ALA A 202 15.22 43.83 -29.88
C ALA A 202 16.30 44.85 -29.51
N ASP A 203 17.54 44.43 -29.23
CA ASP A 203 18.67 45.33 -28.93
C ASP A 203 19.04 46.22 -30.12
N ASP A 204 18.97 45.66 -31.33
CA ASP A 204 19.26 46.41 -32.57
C ASP A 204 18.14 47.44 -32.81
N LEU A 205 16.88 47.11 -32.64
CA LEU A 205 15.74 48.03 -32.73
C LEU A 205 15.80 49.15 -31.66
N GLU A 206 16.22 48.84 -30.43
CA GLU A 206 16.35 49.84 -29.37
C GLU A 206 17.42 50.88 -29.72
N LYS A 207 18.51 50.46 -30.33
CA LYS A 207 19.56 51.35 -30.83
C LYS A 207 19.06 52.25 -31.98
N GLU A 208 18.32 51.64 -32.92
CA GLU A 208 17.77 52.34 -34.07
C GLU A 208 16.71 53.37 -33.66
N ILE A 209 15.85 53.05 -32.70
CA ILE A 209 14.90 53.97 -32.07
C ILE A 209 15.63 55.15 -31.42
N GLY A 210 16.75 54.86 -30.69
CA GLY A 210 17.58 55.92 -30.08
C GLY A 210 18.25 56.83 -31.10
N GLN A 211 18.71 56.31 -32.23
CA GLN A 211 19.30 57.08 -33.30
C GLN A 211 18.26 57.98 -34.00
N THR A 212 17.09 57.42 -34.29
CA THR A 212 15.97 58.14 -34.89
C THR A 212 15.45 59.24 -33.99
N ASP A 213 15.42 59.04 -32.68
CA ASP A 213 15.05 60.05 -31.69
C ASP A 213 16.07 61.22 -31.65
N ALA A 214 17.37 60.88 -31.76
CA ALA A 214 18.42 61.87 -31.84
C ALA A 214 18.37 62.71 -33.14
N GLU A 215 18.03 62.03 -34.28
CA GLU A 215 17.87 62.72 -35.58
C GLU A 215 16.65 63.66 -35.57
N ILE A 216 15.54 63.24 -35.01
CA ILE A 216 14.32 64.04 -34.84
C ILE A 216 14.65 65.29 -33.96
N LYS A 217 15.34 65.07 -32.86
CA LYS A 217 15.78 66.19 -31.97
C LYS A 217 16.71 67.20 -32.67
N SER A 218 17.64 66.70 -33.48
CA SER A 218 18.58 67.56 -34.21
C SER A 218 17.86 68.37 -35.29
N LEU A 219 16.93 67.74 -36.00
CA LEU A 219 16.12 68.46 -37.02
C LEU A 219 15.14 69.45 -36.40
N SER A 220 14.56 69.13 -35.25
CA SER A 220 13.69 70.09 -34.52
C SER A 220 14.44 71.23 -33.92
N ALA A 221 15.69 71.02 -33.49
CA ALA A 221 16.60 72.13 -32.99
C ALA A 221 17.11 73.06 -34.12
N ALA A 222 17.33 72.49 -35.30
CA ALA A 222 17.72 73.25 -36.48
C ALA A 222 16.59 74.09 -37.06
N SER A 223 15.34 73.71 -36.83
CA SER A 223 14.14 74.47 -37.27
C SER A 223 13.65 75.52 -36.25
N GLY A 224 14.39 75.70 -35.14
CA GLY A 224 14.04 76.62 -34.07
C GLY A 224 14.13 78.10 -34.49
N GLY A 225 13.06 78.70 -35.02
CA GLY A 225 12.98 80.14 -35.30
C GLY A 225 11.90 80.57 -36.30
N PHE A 226 10.97 79.69 -36.67
CA PHE A 226 10.03 80.04 -37.75
C PHE A 226 8.55 79.73 -37.35
N THR A 227 7.77 80.78 -37.44
CA THR A 227 6.29 80.72 -37.31
C THR A 227 5.65 80.46 -38.66
N ASP A 228 5.48 79.25 -39.01
CA ASP A 228 4.64 78.82 -40.17
C ASP A 228 3.21 78.49 -39.71
N PRO A 229 2.18 79.07 -40.37
CA PRO A 229 0.77 78.71 -40.08
C PRO A 229 0.49 77.22 -40.15
N LYS A 230 1.24 76.47 -40.97
CA LYS A 230 1.12 75.03 -41.10
C LYS A 230 1.74 74.29 -39.90
N LEU A 231 2.90 74.78 -39.40
CA LEU A 231 3.50 74.19 -38.19
C LEU A 231 2.63 74.47 -36.96
N LEU A 232 2.00 75.66 -36.89
CA LEU A 232 1.00 75.99 -35.89
C LEU A 232 -0.21 75.01 -35.96
N ALA A 233 -0.67 74.73 -37.18
CA ALA A 233 -1.78 73.73 -37.39
C ALA A 233 -1.35 72.33 -37.05
N ILE A 234 -0.08 71.91 -37.32
CA ILE A 234 0.45 70.60 -36.96
C ILE A 234 0.61 70.48 -35.43
N LEU A 235 1.21 71.50 -34.77
CA LEU A 235 1.34 71.54 -33.33
C LEU A 235 -0.02 71.54 -32.62
N GLN A 236 -0.98 72.29 -33.15
CA GLN A 236 -2.35 72.35 -32.65
C GLN A 236 -3.03 71.00 -32.80
N ARG A 237 -2.88 70.34 -33.96
CA ARG A 237 -3.38 68.98 -34.20
C ARG A 237 -2.72 67.95 -33.28
N THR A 238 -1.42 68.03 -33.06
CA THR A 238 -0.72 67.15 -32.11
C THR A 238 -1.23 67.32 -30.68
N CYS A 239 -1.48 68.56 -30.26
CA CYS A 239 -2.09 68.84 -28.97
C CYS A 239 -3.50 68.26 -28.87
N ASP A 240 -4.30 68.36 -29.90
CA ASP A 240 -5.67 67.84 -29.93
C ASP A 240 -5.69 66.29 -29.97
N GLU A 241 -4.77 65.67 -30.73
CA GLU A 241 -4.58 64.21 -30.73
C GLU A 241 -4.14 63.69 -29.33
N LYS A 242 -3.18 64.36 -28.67
CA LYS A 242 -2.74 64.03 -27.32
C LYS A 242 -3.83 64.23 -26.28
N LYS A 243 -4.64 65.29 -26.37
CA LYS A 243 -5.81 65.53 -25.53
C LYS A 243 -6.84 64.43 -25.70
N SER A 244 -7.11 64.01 -26.97
CA SER A 244 -8.03 62.92 -27.28
C SER A 244 -7.50 61.58 -26.70
N GLU A 245 -6.20 61.31 -26.81
CA GLU A 245 -5.60 60.09 -26.27
C GLU A 245 -5.65 60.07 -24.73
N ILE A 246 -5.39 61.19 -24.07
CA ILE A 246 -5.55 61.35 -22.61
C ILE A 246 -6.99 61.12 -22.19
N ALA A 247 -7.98 61.74 -22.88
CA ALA A 247 -9.40 61.56 -22.58
C ALA A 247 -9.86 60.13 -22.74
N SER A 248 -9.33 59.38 -23.74
CA SER A 248 -9.66 57.97 -23.96
C SER A 248 -9.10 57.09 -22.82
N ILE A 249 -7.92 57.38 -22.32
CA ILE A 249 -7.30 56.68 -21.19
C ILE A 249 -8.04 57.00 -19.88
N GLU A 250 -8.34 58.28 -19.64
CA GLU A 250 -9.11 58.72 -18.47
C GLU A 250 -10.50 58.08 -18.44
N LYS A 251 -11.16 57.91 -19.60
CA LYS A 251 -12.43 57.19 -19.72
C LYS A 251 -12.26 55.70 -19.43
N ALA A 252 -11.23 55.04 -19.96
CA ALA A 252 -10.94 53.63 -19.67
C ALA A 252 -10.59 53.41 -18.19
N MET A 253 -9.90 54.34 -17.57
CA MET A 253 -9.60 54.30 -16.14
C MET A 253 -10.84 54.53 -15.27
N ALA A 254 -11.81 55.33 -15.71
CA ALA A 254 -13.07 55.56 -14.98
C ALA A 254 -14.00 54.32 -14.98
N GLU A 255 -13.79 53.35 -15.89
CA GLU A 255 -14.49 52.09 -15.92
C GLU A 255 -13.86 51.05 -14.99
N LEU A 256 -12.64 51.29 -14.45
CA LEU A 256 -11.97 50.40 -13.50
C LEU A 256 -12.37 50.76 -12.06
N PRO A 257 -12.38 49.77 -11.14
CA PRO A 257 -12.61 50.04 -9.73
C PRO A 257 -11.58 51.05 -9.20
N LEU A 258 -11.98 51.85 -8.20
CA LEU A 258 -11.07 52.80 -7.53
C LEU A 258 -9.82 52.07 -7.00
N PHE A 259 -8.64 52.65 -7.29
CA PHE A 259 -7.35 52.06 -6.92
C PHE A 259 -7.26 51.77 -5.42
N ASP A 260 -7.77 52.65 -4.58
CA ASP A 260 -7.78 52.48 -3.13
C ASP A 260 -8.72 51.35 -2.68
N GLU A 261 -9.81 51.09 -3.39
CA GLU A 261 -10.68 49.95 -3.15
C GLU A 261 -10.00 48.63 -3.49
N LEU A 262 -9.24 48.60 -4.58
CA LEU A 262 -8.48 47.41 -4.97
C LEU A 262 -7.36 47.11 -3.99
N ILE A 263 -6.66 48.13 -3.45
CA ILE A 263 -5.66 47.99 -2.41
C ILE A 263 -6.30 47.40 -1.12
N ARG A 264 -7.43 47.94 -0.68
CA ARG A 264 -8.15 47.42 0.48
C ARG A 264 -8.58 45.97 0.26
N LYS A 265 -9.18 45.66 -0.89
CA LYS A 265 -9.58 44.28 -1.23
C LYS A 265 -8.36 43.34 -1.26
N LYS A 266 -7.22 43.80 -1.78
CA LYS A 266 -5.99 43.00 -1.73
C LYS A 266 -5.57 42.71 -0.29
N GLU A 267 -5.54 43.71 0.58
CA GLU A 267 -5.16 43.56 1.99
C GLU A 267 -6.14 42.65 2.75
N GLU A 268 -7.44 42.79 2.51
CA GLU A 268 -8.48 41.91 3.09
C GLU A 268 -8.29 40.45 2.66
N ILE A 269 -8.03 40.18 1.39
CA ILE A 269 -7.80 38.84 0.86
C ILE A 269 -6.47 38.27 1.39
N GLU A 270 -5.39 39.05 1.43
CA GLU A 270 -4.09 38.65 1.99
C GLU A 270 -4.20 38.32 3.49
N LYS A 271 -4.98 39.09 4.23
CA LYS A 271 -5.30 38.83 5.63
C LYS A 271 -6.10 37.53 5.78
N SER A 272 -7.14 37.33 4.98
CA SER A 272 -7.92 36.08 4.97
C SER A 272 -7.07 34.87 4.65
N ILE A 273 -6.13 34.97 3.69
CA ILE A 273 -5.17 33.91 3.36
C ILE A 273 -4.17 33.68 4.51
N SER A 274 -3.75 34.75 5.21
CA SER A 274 -2.85 34.66 6.35
C SER A 274 -3.50 34.04 7.58
N ASP A 275 -4.73 34.40 7.85
CA ASP A 275 -5.51 33.87 8.98
C ASP A 275 -5.86 32.39 8.78
N SER A 276 -5.93 31.91 7.51
CA SER A 276 -6.17 30.50 7.14
C SER A 276 -4.91 29.61 7.16
N LYS A 277 -3.77 30.08 7.66
CA LYS A 277 -2.51 29.30 7.79
C LYS A 277 -2.51 28.25 8.91
N ALA A 278 -3.68 27.81 9.39
CA ALA A 278 -3.78 26.59 10.20
C ALA A 278 -3.27 25.40 9.39
N VAL A 279 -2.47 24.55 10.02
CA VAL A 279 -2.02 23.27 9.45
C VAL A 279 -3.26 22.36 9.36
N TYR A 280 -3.90 22.35 8.22
CA TYR A 280 -5.05 21.47 8.01
C TYR A 280 -4.59 20.02 7.97
N PRO A 281 -5.33 19.10 8.63
CA PRO A 281 -5.10 17.68 8.45
C PRO A 281 -5.28 17.33 6.96
N ASN A 282 -4.48 16.40 6.48
CA ASN A 282 -4.53 15.99 5.08
C ASN A 282 -5.91 15.35 4.77
N PRO A 283 -6.70 15.88 3.84
CA PRO A 283 -8.01 15.32 3.49
C PRO A 283 -7.95 13.84 3.10
N ASP A 284 -6.87 13.39 2.46
CA ASP A 284 -6.69 12.00 2.06
C ASP A 284 -6.51 11.06 3.27
N ASP A 285 -5.91 11.55 4.36
CA ASP A 285 -5.75 10.80 5.60
C ASP A 285 -7.08 10.68 6.34
N LEU A 286 -7.87 11.76 6.41
CA LEU A 286 -9.21 11.75 6.97
C LEU A 286 -10.14 10.81 6.18
N GLN A 287 -10.03 10.80 4.86
CA GLN A 287 -10.81 9.92 3.99
C GLN A 287 -10.44 8.45 4.15
N ARG A 288 -9.14 8.13 4.36
CA ARG A 288 -8.68 6.77 4.72
C ARG A 288 -9.22 6.32 6.07
N GLN A 289 -9.21 7.20 7.07
CA GLN A 289 -9.76 6.89 8.39
C GLN A 289 -11.27 6.65 8.30
N LEU A 290 -12.02 7.46 7.55
CA LEU A 290 -13.45 7.23 7.28
C LEU A 290 -13.70 5.87 6.67
N GLY A 291 -12.93 5.47 5.66
CA GLY A 291 -13.03 4.14 5.05
C GLY A 291 -12.81 3.00 6.05
N SER A 292 -11.90 3.17 7.01
CA SER A 292 -11.67 2.18 8.06
C SER A 292 -12.85 2.07 9.03
N PHE A 293 -13.47 3.21 9.40
CA PHE A 293 -14.70 3.21 10.21
C PHE A 293 -15.85 2.54 9.48
N ASP A 294 -16.06 2.85 8.19
CA ASP A 294 -17.12 2.25 7.38
C ASP A 294 -17.00 0.71 7.31
N GLN A 295 -15.78 0.18 7.14
CA GLN A 295 -15.54 -1.26 7.15
C GLN A 295 -15.87 -1.90 8.51
N ARG A 296 -15.47 -1.27 9.61
CA ARG A 296 -15.74 -1.77 10.97
C ARG A 296 -17.24 -1.72 11.30
N ILE A 297 -17.93 -0.66 10.92
CA ILE A 297 -19.38 -0.50 11.09
C ILE A 297 -20.11 -1.57 10.28
N GLN A 298 -19.70 -1.82 9.04
CA GLN A 298 -20.29 -2.86 8.19
C GLN A 298 -20.10 -4.26 8.79
N GLY A 299 -18.92 -4.56 9.35
CA GLY A 299 -18.68 -5.79 10.09
C GLY A 299 -19.61 -5.96 11.28
N LEU A 300 -19.75 -4.93 12.13
CA LEU A 300 -20.65 -4.96 13.28
C LEU A 300 -22.13 -5.10 12.89
N LYS A 301 -22.57 -4.42 11.81
CA LYS A 301 -23.94 -4.57 11.27
C LYS A 301 -24.21 -5.99 10.79
N SER A 302 -23.24 -6.61 10.11
CA SER A 302 -23.34 -8.01 9.71
C SER A 302 -23.43 -8.96 10.92
N ASP A 303 -22.66 -8.71 11.96
CA ASP A 303 -22.71 -9.50 13.21
C ASP A 303 -24.05 -9.32 13.93
N ILE A 304 -24.55 -8.08 14.05
CA ILE A 304 -25.86 -7.78 14.61
C ILE A 304 -26.98 -8.50 13.85
N GLN A 305 -26.91 -8.50 12.53
CA GLN A 305 -27.88 -9.19 11.69
C GLN A 305 -27.85 -10.71 11.93
N ARG A 306 -26.64 -11.31 11.99
CA ARG A 306 -26.49 -12.74 12.31
C ARG A 306 -27.05 -13.08 13.68
N LEU A 307 -26.75 -12.27 14.71
CA LEU A 307 -27.26 -12.46 16.06
C LEU A 307 -28.78 -12.28 16.12
N SER A 308 -29.34 -11.33 15.38
CA SER A 308 -30.79 -11.10 15.30
C SER A 308 -31.52 -12.23 14.55
N ASP A 309 -30.89 -12.83 13.55
CA ASP A 309 -31.46 -14.00 12.87
C ASP A 309 -31.43 -15.24 13.78
N MET A 310 -30.43 -15.36 14.66
CA MET A 310 -30.38 -16.36 15.73
C MET A 310 -31.49 -16.17 16.80
N GLU A 311 -31.96 -14.93 17.02
CA GLU A 311 -33.07 -14.64 17.93
C GLU A 311 -34.41 -15.19 17.42
N LYS A 312 -34.59 -15.30 16.09
CA LYS A 312 -35.78 -15.89 15.45
C LYS A 312 -35.83 -17.42 15.52
N GLN A 313 -34.67 -18.07 15.62
CA GLN A 313 -34.51 -19.49 15.89
C GLN A 313 -33.48 -19.63 17.01
N PRO A 314 -33.90 -19.76 18.29
CA PRO A 314 -32.99 -19.71 19.42
C PRO A 314 -32.13 -20.93 19.59
N SER A 315 -31.57 -21.42 18.51
CA SER A 315 -30.55 -22.47 18.47
C SER A 315 -29.32 -21.91 17.77
N CYS A 316 -28.15 -22.01 18.40
CA CYS A 316 -26.89 -21.68 17.79
C CYS A 316 -26.66 -22.51 16.52
N HIS A 317 -26.56 -21.88 15.36
CA HIS A 317 -26.30 -22.58 14.10
C HIS A 317 -24.98 -23.38 14.10
N ALA A 318 -24.06 -23.04 15.01
CA ALA A 318 -22.76 -23.70 15.13
C ALA A 318 -22.78 -24.93 16.06
N CYS A 319 -23.63 -24.97 17.08
CA CYS A 319 -23.65 -26.05 18.08
C CYS A 319 -25.05 -26.60 18.42
N GLY A 320 -26.12 -26.07 17.82
CA GLY A 320 -27.50 -26.51 18.06
C GLY A 320 -28.06 -26.21 19.45
N GLN A 321 -27.27 -25.58 20.33
CA GLN A 321 -27.70 -25.20 21.69
C GLN A 321 -28.77 -24.13 21.66
N ALA A 322 -29.79 -24.27 22.51
CA ALA A 322 -30.72 -23.21 22.83
C ALA A 322 -29.92 -22.05 23.51
N LEU A 323 -29.81 -20.93 22.83
CA LEU A 323 -29.23 -19.74 23.41
C LEU A 323 -30.27 -19.08 24.33
N SER A 324 -29.85 -18.71 25.53
CA SER A 324 -30.71 -17.93 26.41
C SER A 324 -31.09 -16.62 25.68
N PRO A 325 -32.39 -16.31 25.55
CA PRO A 325 -32.86 -15.08 24.92
C PRO A 325 -32.23 -13.83 25.55
N ASP A 326 -32.04 -13.84 26.87
CA ASP A 326 -31.43 -12.74 27.60
C ASP A 326 -29.97 -12.52 27.27
N HIS A 327 -29.22 -13.60 27.02
CA HIS A 327 -27.81 -13.50 26.62
C HIS A 327 -27.65 -12.96 25.18
N LEU A 328 -28.49 -13.42 24.25
CA LEU A 328 -28.54 -12.92 22.88
C LEU A 328 -28.94 -11.44 22.84
N SER A 329 -30.00 -11.07 23.54
CA SER A 329 -30.45 -9.69 23.63
C SER A 329 -29.36 -8.77 24.20
N ARG A 330 -28.61 -9.23 25.19
CA ARG A 330 -27.47 -8.50 25.76
C ARG A 330 -26.35 -8.33 24.74
N LEU A 331 -25.94 -9.39 24.06
CA LEU A 331 -24.90 -9.31 23.01
C LEU A 331 -25.32 -8.40 21.86
N ILE A 332 -26.58 -8.47 21.42
CA ILE A 332 -27.11 -7.59 20.37
C ILE A 332 -27.07 -6.13 20.86
N SER A 333 -27.47 -5.88 22.10
CA SER A 333 -27.45 -4.52 22.66
C SER A 333 -26.02 -3.96 22.78
N GLU A 334 -25.06 -4.77 23.22
CA GLU A 334 -23.64 -4.39 23.29
C GLU A 334 -23.07 -4.09 21.91
N ARG A 335 -23.37 -4.93 20.89
CA ARG A 335 -22.93 -4.69 19.51
C ARG A 335 -23.58 -3.47 18.87
N ARG A 336 -24.88 -3.22 19.18
CA ARG A 336 -25.57 -1.99 18.76
C ARG A 336 -24.95 -0.75 19.38
N ALA A 337 -24.59 -0.80 20.67
CA ALA A 337 -23.92 0.31 21.34
C ALA A 337 -22.55 0.59 20.72
N GLN A 338 -21.74 -0.43 20.47
CA GLN A 338 -20.46 -0.31 19.77
C GLN A 338 -20.61 0.26 18.35
N CYS A 339 -21.63 -0.19 17.61
CA CYS A 339 -21.93 0.32 16.29
C CYS A 339 -22.29 1.82 16.33
N ALA A 340 -23.16 2.22 17.27
CA ALA A 340 -23.57 3.60 17.44
C ALA A 340 -22.39 4.51 17.83
N GLU A 341 -21.47 4.05 18.67
CA GLU A 341 -20.27 4.80 19.05
C GLU A 341 -19.34 5.01 17.84
N LEU A 342 -19.13 3.97 17.02
CA LEU A 342 -18.35 4.09 15.79
C LEU A 342 -19.05 4.97 14.75
N GLU A 343 -20.38 4.91 14.62
CA GLU A 343 -21.16 5.79 13.74
C GLU A 343 -21.05 7.26 14.18
N ASN A 344 -21.08 7.53 15.48
CA ASN A 344 -20.87 8.87 16.00
C ASN A 344 -19.44 9.39 15.72
N SER A 345 -18.44 8.53 15.92
CA SER A 345 -17.04 8.86 15.63
C SER A 345 -16.83 9.10 14.12
N ARG A 346 -17.40 8.26 13.28
CA ARG A 346 -17.41 8.39 11.82
C ARG A 346 -18.07 9.69 11.38
N ASN A 347 -19.23 10.05 11.97
CA ASN A 347 -19.95 11.27 11.62
C ASN A 347 -19.18 12.53 12.04
N ARG A 348 -18.49 12.51 13.18
CA ARG A 348 -17.59 13.60 13.59
C ARG A 348 -16.45 13.77 12.57
N LEU A 349 -15.80 12.70 12.20
CA LEU A 349 -14.71 12.73 11.22
C LEU A 349 -15.20 13.16 9.83
N ALA A 350 -16.42 12.77 9.44
CA ALA A 350 -17.03 13.20 8.19
C ALA A 350 -17.32 14.70 8.18
N SER A 351 -17.82 15.26 9.30
CA SER A 351 -18.02 16.70 9.44
C SER A 351 -16.70 17.48 9.42
N GLU A 352 -15.65 16.94 10.03
CA GLU A 352 -14.32 17.52 9.98
C GLU A 352 -13.75 17.51 8.55
N LEU A 353 -13.89 16.43 7.81
CA LEU A 353 -13.48 16.36 6.41
C LEU A 353 -14.20 17.39 5.55
N LEU A 354 -15.51 17.55 5.74
CA LEU A 354 -16.30 18.55 5.00
C LEU A 354 -15.83 19.98 5.32
N SER A 355 -15.54 20.27 6.60
CA SER A 355 -15.04 21.60 6.99
C SER A 355 -13.67 21.88 6.37
N VAL A 356 -12.74 20.93 6.42
CA VAL A 356 -11.41 21.06 5.82
C VAL A 356 -11.50 21.22 4.29
N GLN A 357 -12.39 20.48 3.63
CA GLN A 357 -12.61 20.62 2.18
C GLN A 357 -13.19 21.99 1.80
N SER A 358 -14.15 22.49 2.58
CA SER A 358 -14.73 23.84 2.39
C SER A 358 -13.66 24.91 2.54
N GLU A 359 -12.89 24.89 3.61
CA GLU A 359 -11.84 25.86 3.88
C GLU A 359 -10.72 25.83 2.82
N LEU A 360 -10.36 24.64 2.32
CA LEU A 360 -9.42 24.48 1.21
C LEU A 360 -9.95 25.08 -0.10
N GLN A 361 -11.26 24.94 -0.33
CA GLN A 361 -11.92 25.52 -1.50
C GLN A 361 -11.97 27.06 -1.38
N ASP A 362 -12.30 27.58 -0.19
CA ASP A 362 -12.32 29.01 0.08
C ASP A 362 -10.92 29.61 -0.08
N HIS A 363 -9.87 28.93 0.41
CA HIS A 363 -8.49 29.35 0.23
C HIS A 363 -8.05 29.37 -1.25
N LYS A 364 -8.50 28.41 -2.07
CA LYS A 364 -8.27 28.43 -3.52
C LYS A 364 -8.97 29.60 -4.18
N THR A 365 -10.22 29.86 -3.80
CA THR A 365 -11.03 30.97 -4.31
C THR A 365 -10.39 32.31 -3.97
N CYS A 366 -9.91 32.50 -2.74
CA CYS A 366 -9.18 33.68 -2.32
C CYS A 366 -7.89 33.88 -3.12
N LYS A 367 -7.13 32.84 -3.41
CA LYS A 367 -5.92 32.95 -4.26
C LYS A 367 -6.23 33.38 -5.69
N ILE A 368 -7.31 32.90 -6.28
CA ILE A 368 -7.74 33.29 -7.62
C ILE A 368 -8.17 34.75 -7.59
N ALA A 369 -8.95 35.16 -6.59
CA ALA A 369 -9.39 36.55 -6.41
C ALA A 369 -8.21 37.49 -6.22
N LEU A 370 -7.20 37.12 -5.40
CA LEU A 370 -5.96 37.88 -5.22
C LEU A 370 -5.23 38.13 -6.54
N GLY A 371 -5.07 37.06 -7.35
CA GLY A 371 -4.41 37.17 -8.65
C GLY A 371 -5.16 38.07 -9.63
N THR A 372 -6.51 38.16 -9.51
CA THR A 372 -7.32 39.07 -10.33
C THR A 372 -7.14 40.53 -9.88
N VAL A 373 -7.21 40.77 -8.57
CA VAL A 373 -7.00 42.12 -8.00
C VAL A 373 -5.58 42.62 -8.28
N GLN A 374 -4.57 41.78 -8.15
CA GLN A 374 -3.18 42.14 -8.47
C GLN A 374 -3.00 42.54 -9.96
N ARG A 375 -3.68 41.87 -10.88
CA ARG A 375 -3.68 42.21 -12.31
C ARG A 375 -4.33 43.58 -12.54
N GLN A 376 -5.47 43.84 -11.92
CA GLN A 376 -6.15 45.16 -12.04
C GLN A 376 -5.30 46.31 -11.46
N ILE A 377 -4.64 46.08 -10.33
CA ILE A 377 -3.73 47.05 -9.74
C ILE A 377 -2.55 47.38 -10.71
N ALA A 378 -1.94 46.34 -11.29
CA ALA A 378 -0.85 46.50 -12.24
C ALA A 378 -1.30 47.25 -13.52
N GLU A 379 -2.52 47.01 -13.98
CA GLU A 379 -3.11 47.66 -15.12
C GLU A 379 -3.34 49.15 -14.86
N ILE A 380 -3.90 49.54 -13.71
CA ILE A 380 -4.08 50.95 -13.30
C ILE A 380 -2.74 51.63 -13.16
N GLN A 381 -1.74 51.00 -12.56
CA GLN A 381 -0.38 51.56 -12.45
C GLN A 381 0.23 51.80 -13.82
N HIS A 382 0.06 50.89 -14.76
CA HIS A 382 0.53 51.06 -16.14
C HIS A 382 -0.14 52.26 -16.82
N TRP A 383 -1.46 52.37 -16.68
CA TRP A 383 -2.20 53.51 -17.25
C TRP A 383 -1.79 54.86 -16.62
N ASN A 384 -1.55 54.91 -15.31
CA ASN A 384 -1.09 56.11 -14.62
C ASN A 384 0.26 56.62 -15.17
N VAL A 385 1.25 55.69 -15.32
CA VAL A 385 2.55 56.01 -15.89
C VAL A 385 2.43 56.53 -17.33
N LYS A 386 1.54 55.92 -18.12
CA LYS A 386 1.27 56.34 -19.51
C LYS A 386 0.65 57.70 -19.54
N LEU A 387 -0.31 57.97 -18.64
CA LEU A 387 -1.01 59.24 -18.54
C LEU A 387 -0.11 60.38 -18.12
N GLU A 388 0.79 60.19 -17.17
CA GLU A 388 1.80 61.17 -16.78
C GLU A 388 2.74 61.51 -17.95
N LYS A 389 3.17 60.47 -18.68
CA LYS A 389 4.03 60.70 -19.87
C LYS A 389 3.32 61.49 -20.95
N LEU A 390 2.03 61.20 -21.20
CA LEU A 390 1.23 61.91 -22.19
C LEU A 390 0.95 63.37 -21.76
N LYS A 391 0.68 63.62 -20.49
CA LYS A 391 0.53 64.98 -19.94
C LYS A 391 1.81 65.77 -20.08
N SER A 392 2.97 65.22 -19.75
CA SER A 392 4.26 65.86 -19.96
C SER A 392 4.53 66.17 -21.44
N GLN A 393 4.15 65.28 -22.36
CA GLN A 393 4.28 65.52 -23.80
C GLN A 393 3.32 66.59 -24.31
N LEU A 394 2.11 66.68 -23.73
CA LEU A 394 1.15 67.71 -24.02
C LEU A 394 1.65 69.08 -23.57
N ASP A 395 2.22 69.16 -22.34
CA ASP A 395 2.77 70.39 -21.81
C ASP A 395 3.97 70.89 -22.66
N GLN A 396 4.83 69.97 -23.10
CA GLN A 396 5.92 70.30 -24.03
C GLN A 396 5.43 70.81 -25.37
N ALA A 397 4.42 70.17 -25.94
CA ALA A 397 3.81 70.61 -27.22
C ALA A 397 3.07 71.94 -27.09
N ALA A 398 2.47 72.22 -25.92
CA ALA A 398 1.84 73.50 -25.63
C ALA A 398 2.89 74.65 -25.51
N ASP A 399 4.01 74.39 -24.83
CA ASP A 399 5.12 75.31 -24.72
C ASP A 399 5.77 75.62 -26.09
N GLU A 400 5.89 74.64 -26.95
CA GLU A 400 6.38 74.77 -28.32
C GLU A 400 5.41 75.58 -29.19
N LEU A 401 4.10 75.37 -28.98
CA LEU A 401 3.06 76.16 -29.65
C LEU A 401 3.12 77.65 -29.27
N GLU A 402 3.38 77.96 -27.99
CA GLU A 402 3.52 79.36 -27.48
C GLU A 402 4.80 80.04 -28.00
N LYS A 403 5.91 79.30 -28.14
CA LYS A 403 7.17 79.79 -28.70
C LYS A 403 7.13 79.98 -30.22
N ALA A 404 6.23 79.27 -30.91
CA ALA A 404 6.11 79.30 -32.38
C ALA A 404 5.31 80.45 -32.92
N THR A 405 4.84 81.40 -32.12
CA THR A 405 4.11 82.63 -32.55
C THR A 405 4.95 83.76 -33.11
N GLY A 406 6.26 83.53 -33.42
CA GLY A 406 7.18 84.56 -33.93
C GLY A 406 8.04 84.15 -35.13
N THR A 407 7.70 84.59 -36.33
CA THR A 407 8.41 84.83 -37.62
C THR A 407 9.28 83.80 -38.36
N ALA A 408 8.96 83.46 -39.61
CA ALA A 408 9.60 83.50 -40.96
C ALA A 408 10.05 82.21 -41.69
N ASN A 409 9.84 82.15 -43.04
CA ASN A 409 10.34 81.43 -44.23
C ASN A 409 9.83 79.97 -44.53
N ASP A 410 8.99 79.91 -45.61
CA ASP A 410 8.07 78.75 -45.83
C ASP A 410 8.63 77.48 -46.50
N SER A 411 9.74 77.46 -47.26
CA SER A 411 10.09 76.29 -48.10
C SER A 411 11.05 75.26 -47.46
N GLU A 412 11.97 75.69 -46.58
CA GLU A 412 12.89 74.75 -45.91
C GLU A 412 12.20 74.00 -44.70
N ILE A 413 11.23 74.70 -44.17
CA ILE A 413 10.43 74.23 -43.04
C ILE A 413 9.48 73.07 -43.45
N GLU A 414 8.87 73.16 -44.62
CA GLU A 414 7.98 72.18 -45.17
C GLU A 414 8.70 70.84 -45.44
N ALA A 415 9.97 70.91 -45.95
CA ALA A 415 10.79 69.73 -46.15
C ALA A 415 11.27 69.09 -44.81
N ALA A 416 11.63 69.90 -43.81
CA ALA A 416 11.97 69.39 -42.49
C ALA A 416 10.78 68.81 -41.75
N ALA A 417 9.61 69.43 -41.83
CA ALA A 417 8.37 68.87 -41.22
C ALA A 417 7.96 67.54 -41.83
N HIS A 418 8.04 67.39 -43.15
CA HIS A 418 7.79 66.13 -43.83
C HIS A 418 8.81 65.05 -43.41
N ARG A 419 10.06 65.38 -43.25
CA ARG A 419 11.11 64.50 -42.79
C ARG A 419 10.86 64.03 -41.34
N ILE A 420 10.54 64.92 -40.43
CA ILE A 420 10.20 64.65 -39.03
C ILE A 420 8.97 63.74 -38.97
N GLN A 421 7.92 64.03 -39.73
CA GLN A 421 6.71 63.19 -39.77
C GLN A 421 7.00 61.75 -40.26
N ALA A 422 7.87 61.59 -41.31
CA ALA A 422 8.26 60.31 -41.81
C ALA A 422 9.09 59.52 -40.74
N LEU A 423 10.04 60.20 -40.07
CA LEU A 423 10.83 59.61 -39.01
C LEU A 423 9.99 59.21 -37.78
N GLN A 424 9.03 60.04 -37.39
CA GLN A 424 8.07 59.70 -36.31
C GLN A 424 7.21 58.51 -36.64
N SER A 425 6.71 58.43 -37.90
CA SER A 425 5.93 57.28 -38.35
C SER A 425 6.75 55.99 -38.30
N HIS A 426 8.01 56.03 -38.75
CA HIS A 426 8.94 54.93 -38.72
C HIS A 426 9.31 54.53 -37.26
N GLN A 427 9.53 55.50 -36.41
CA GLN A 427 9.81 55.29 -34.98
C GLN A 427 8.64 54.59 -34.28
N VAL A 428 7.38 54.95 -34.57
CA VAL A 428 6.20 54.28 -33.99
C VAL A 428 6.09 52.85 -34.46
N GLU A 429 6.45 52.55 -35.71
CA GLU A 429 6.45 51.16 -36.22
C GLU A 429 7.53 50.31 -35.58
N MET A 430 8.76 50.84 -35.43
CA MET A 430 9.83 50.19 -34.71
C MET A 430 9.51 49.97 -33.24
N GLN A 431 8.90 50.92 -32.56
CA GLN A 431 8.44 50.78 -31.18
C GLN A 431 7.40 49.67 -31.04
N LYS A 432 6.43 49.60 -31.93
CA LYS A 432 5.44 48.49 -31.94
C LYS A 432 6.14 47.14 -32.08
N ARG A 433 7.09 47.02 -33.00
CA ARG A 433 7.84 45.78 -33.22
C ARG A 433 8.71 45.41 -32.01
N PHE A 434 9.38 46.39 -31.40
CA PHE A 434 10.18 46.23 -30.20
C PHE A 434 9.33 45.70 -29.02
N PHE A 435 8.16 46.28 -28.78
CA PHE A 435 7.26 45.85 -27.73
C PHE A 435 6.71 44.42 -27.98
N SER A 436 6.37 44.11 -29.24
CA SER A 436 5.94 42.75 -29.57
C SER A 436 7.04 41.72 -29.30
N LEU A 437 8.28 41.99 -29.71
CA LEU A 437 9.44 41.14 -29.44
C LEU A 437 9.72 41.00 -27.93
N LYS A 438 9.60 42.09 -27.17
CA LYS A 438 9.80 42.06 -25.71
C LYS A 438 8.78 41.12 -25.02
N ILE A 439 7.53 41.16 -25.44
CA ILE A 439 6.48 40.27 -24.95
C ILE A 439 6.80 38.78 -25.33
N GLU A 440 7.20 38.58 -26.58
CA GLU A 440 7.57 37.25 -27.06
C GLU A 440 8.77 36.66 -26.31
N ILE A 441 9.82 37.48 -26.04
CA ILE A 441 10.99 37.08 -25.23
C ILE A 441 10.55 36.72 -23.81
N GLN A 442 9.71 37.54 -23.19
CA GLN A 442 9.24 37.29 -21.82
C GLN A 442 8.45 35.99 -21.73
N GLN A 443 7.58 35.73 -22.71
CA GLN A 443 6.85 34.48 -22.80
C GLN A 443 7.75 33.27 -23.03
N ALA A 444 8.79 33.43 -23.89
CA ALA A 444 9.76 32.36 -24.12
C ALA A 444 10.61 32.07 -22.87
N ASP A 445 11.07 33.10 -22.15
CA ASP A 445 11.80 32.94 -20.90
C ASP A 445 10.95 32.24 -19.82
N GLN A 446 9.66 32.58 -19.72
CA GLN A 446 8.76 31.89 -18.79
C GLN A 446 8.58 30.43 -19.15
N ARG A 447 8.42 30.13 -20.45
CA ARG A 447 8.29 28.74 -20.94
C ARG A 447 9.57 27.93 -20.68
N LEU A 448 10.74 28.53 -20.84
CA LEU A 448 12.03 27.91 -20.51
C LEU A 448 12.11 27.55 -19.02
N LYS A 449 11.79 28.51 -18.14
CA LYS A 449 11.78 28.26 -16.69
C LYS A 449 10.79 27.16 -16.30
N ASP A 450 9.61 27.13 -16.91
CA ASP A 450 8.61 26.11 -16.66
C ASP A 450 9.08 24.74 -17.20
N SER A 451 9.76 24.70 -18.35
CA SER A 451 10.37 23.50 -18.92
C SER A 451 11.50 22.96 -18.02
N GLU A 452 12.34 23.82 -17.46
CA GLU A 452 13.39 23.42 -16.51
C GLU A 452 12.81 22.79 -15.24
N LYS A 453 11.79 23.41 -14.64
CA LYS A 453 11.08 22.85 -13.49
C LYS A 453 10.42 21.50 -13.80
N LEU A 454 9.89 21.32 -15.01
CA LEU A 454 9.31 20.05 -15.44
C LEU A 454 10.42 18.99 -15.65
N LYS A 455 11.59 19.37 -16.18
CA LYS A 455 12.73 18.46 -16.30
C LYS A 455 13.21 17.97 -14.92
N GLU A 456 13.32 18.86 -13.93
CA GLU A 456 13.65 18.48 -12.55
C GLU A 456 12.63 17.49 -11.98
N LYS A 457 11.33 17.74 -12.15
CA LYS A 457 10.27 16.82 -11.72
C LYS A 457 10.36 15.47 -12.44
N THR A 458 10.73 15.45 -13.71
CA THR A 458 10.93 14.23 -14.49
C THR A 458 12.12 13.43 -13.95
N GLN A 459 13.23 14.08 -13.61
CA GLN A 459 14.38 13.42 -12.97
C GLN A 459 14.03 12.79 -11.62
N VAL A 460 13.18 13.46 -10.82
CA VAL A 460 12.67 12.89 -9.57
C VAL A 460 11.81 11.66 -9.85
N ALA A 461 10.92 11.71 -10.84
CA ALA A 461 10.11 10.59 -11.25
C ALA A 461 10.96 9.41 -11.75
N ASP A 462 12.02 9.67 -12.53
CA ASP A 462 12.99 8.66 -13.00
C ASP A 462 13.69 7.96 -11.82
N ARG A 463 14.12 8.73 -10.82
CA ARG A 463 14.71 8.17 -9.58
C ARG A 463 13.72 7.29 -8.83
N HIS A 464 12.47 7.69 -8.72
CA HIS A 464 11.44 6.88 -8.07
C HIS A 464 11.19 5.57 -8.83
N VAL A 465 11.11 5.58 -10.15
CA VAL A 465 11.00 4.36 -10.97
C VAL A 465 12.18 3.44 -10.69
N LEU A 466 13.40 3.95 -10.77
CA LEU A 466 14.62 3.18 -10.56
C LEU A 466 14.67 2.56 -9.15
N LEU A 467 14.36 3.35 -8.11
CA LEU A 467 14.34 2.85 -6.74
C LEU A 467 13.31 1.74 -6.52
N CYS A 468 12.10 1.89 -7.07
CA CYS A 468 11.06 0.88 -6.97
C CYS A 468 11.45 -0.41 -7.73
N GLU A 469 12.11 -0.30 -8.89
CA GLU A 469 12.59 -1.44 -9.67
C GLU A 469 13.73 -2.18 -8.95
N ILE A 470 14.70 -1.45 -8.40
CA ILE A 470 15.79 -2.04 -7.61
C ILE A 470 15.24 -2.75 -6.37
N ALA A 471 14.31 -2.11 -5.64
CA ALA A 471 13.69 -2.71 -4.47
C ALA A 471 12.93 -3.99 -4.82
N TYR A 472 12.16 -3.97 -5.92
CA TYR A 472 11.44 -5.15 -6.42
C TYR A 472 12.41 -6.30 -6.77
N GLN A 473 13.46 -6.01 -7.54
CA GLN A 473 14.47 -7.00 -7.92
C GLN A 473 15.25 -7.54 -6.71
N ALA A 474 15.59 -6.69 -5.75
CA ALA A 474 16.24 -7.11 -4.52
C ALA A 474 15.38 -8.09 -3.72
N MET A 475 14.07 -7.82 -3.63
CA MET A 475 13.12 -8.72 -3.00
C MET A 475 12.97 -10.05 -3.75
N GLU A 476 12.91 -10.03 -5.09
CA GLU A 476 12.90 -11.27 -5.89
C GLU A 476 14.13 -12.14 -5.61
N ARG A 477 15.31 -11.53 -5.58
CA ARG A 477 16.57 -12.24 -5.27
C ARG A 477 16.58 -12.78 -3.84
N ALA A 478 16.10 -11.99 -2.87
CA ALA A 478 16.00 -12.42 -1.47
C ALA A 478 15.04 -13.61 -1.32
N VAL A 479 13.88 -13.57 -1.96
CA VAL A 479 12.92 -14.69 -1.98
C VAL A 479 13.55 -15.94 -2.61
N ALA A 480 14.22 -15.78 -3.74
CA ALA A 480 14.89 -16.91 -4.40
C ALA A 480 16.01 -17.52 -3.53
N ALA A 481 16.81 -16.68 -2.87
CA ALA A 481 17.87 -17.13 -1.98
C ALA A 481 17.32 -17.84 -0.72
N LEU A 482 16.24 -17.32 -0.13
CA LEU A 482 15.56 -17.96 1.01
C LEU A 482 14.98 -19.33 0.62
N ASN A 483 14.31 -19.40 -0.53
CA ASN A 483 13.78 -20.66 -1.05
C ASN A 483 14.90 -21.68 -1.29
N GLN A 484 16.02 -21.25 -1.88
CA GLN A 484 17.16 -22.13 -2.11
C GLN A 484 17.76 -22.63 -0.80
N SER A 485 18.00 -21.75 0.16
CA SER A 485 18.54 -22.10 1.47
C SER A 485 17.63 -23.09 2.22
N LEU A 486 16.31 -22.89 2.14
CA LEU A 486 15.34 -23.80 2.72
C LEU A 486 15.40 -25.18 2.05
N MET A 487 15.44 -25.21 0.72
CA MET A 487 15.51 -26.46 -0.05
C MET A 487 16.79 -27.23 0.23
N ASP A 488 17.91 -26.53 0.40
CA ASP A 488 19.18 -27.18 0.73
C ASP A 488 19.12 -27.84 2.13
N LYS A 489 18.48 -27.22 3.11
CA LYS A 489 18.21 -27.83 4.42
C LYS A 489 17.29 -29.05 4.33
N VAL A 490 16.22 -28.95 3.52
CA VAL A 490 15.31 -30.09 3.30
C VAL A 490 16.07 -31.25 2.64
N ARG A 491 16.91 -30.98 1.63
CA ARG A 491 17.72 -32.00 0.97
C ARG A 491 18.72 -32.66 1.93
N GLU A 492 19.39 -31.87 2.76
CA GLU A 492 20.33 -32.38 3.75
C GLU A 492 19.61 -33.34 4.72
N SER A 493 18.49 -32.93 5.27
CA SER A 493 17.69 -33.74 6.18
C SER A 493 17.10 -34.99 5.47
N LEU A 494 16.69 -34.87 4.20
CA LEU A 494 16.23 -36.04 3.43
C LEU A 494 17.32 -37.08 3.26
N ARG A 495 18.55 -36.68 3.00
CA ARG A 495 19.70 -37.60 2.89
C ARG A 495 19.98 -38.30 4.20
N GLU A 496 19.89 -37.62 5.32
CA GLU A 496 20.03 -38.20 6.65
C GLU A 496 18.97 -39.29 6.86
N TRP A 497 17.69 -38.99 6.62
CA TRP A 497 16.60 -39.95 6.80
C TRP A 497 16.62 -41.09 5.77
N ALA A 498 17.00 -40.82 4.52
CA ALA A 498 17.10 -41.83 3.46
C ALA A 498 18.11 -42.93 3.80
N GLY A 499 19.17 -42.62 4.55
CA GLY A 499 20.16 -43.60 5.03
C GLY A 499 19.58 -44.72 5.87
N HIS A 500 18.41 -44.55 6.47
CA HIS A 500 17.70 -45.60 7.19
C HIS A 500 16.99 -46.62 6.26
N PHE A 501 16.94 -46.35 4.93
CA PHE A 501 16.25 -47.16 3.93
C PHE A 501 17.23 -47.80 2.95
N GLN A 502 17.59 -49.04 3.20
CA GLN A 502 18.61 -49.79 2.44
C GLN A 502 18.29 -50.02 0.94
N TYR A 503 17.06 -49.75 0.51
CA TYR A 503 16.63 -49.98 -0.87
C TYR A 503 16.58 -48.72 -1.76
N LEU A 504 16.78 -47.56 -1.17
CA LEU A 504 16.90 -46.29 -1.89
C LEU A 504 18.37 -45.92 -2.06
N ASP A 505 18.80 -45.70 -3.29
CA ASP A 505 20.15 -45.22 -3.59
C ASP A 505 20.24 -43.70 -3.35
N GLN A 506 19.18 -42.99 -3.75
CA GLN A 506 19.06 -41.54 -3.57
C GLN A 506 17.59 -41.13 -3.45
N PHE A 507 17.33 -40.27 -2.50
CA PHE A 507 16.07 -39.51 -2.43
C PHE A 507 16.40 -38.03 -2.33
N ASP A 508 15.94 -37.26 -3.31
CA ASP A 508 16.16 -35.81 -3.38
C ASP A 508 14.87 -35.12 -3.85
N ILE A 509 14.85 -33.82 -3.80
CA ILE A 509 13.73 -33.00 -4.24
C ILE A 509 14.25 -31.93 -5.18
N GLU A 510 13.61 -31.80 -6.34
CA GLU A 510 13.79 -30.70 -7.25
C GLU A 510 12.63 -29.73 -7.11
N MET A 511 12.95 -28.46 -6.86
CA MET A 511 11.97 -27.38 -6.83
C MET A 511 12.07 -26.57 -8.10
N THR A 512 11.01 -26.62 -8.89
CA THR A 512 10.81 -25.71 -10.01
C THR A 512 9.87 -24.57 -9.57
N PRO A 513 9.80 -23.45 -10.30
CA PRO A 513 8.83 -22.39 -10.00
C PRO A 513 7.36 -22.84 -10.00
N LYS A 514 7.08 -24.03 -10.52
CA LYS A 514 5.71 -24.56 -10.67
C LYS A 514 5.42 -25.75 -9.79
N GLU A 515 6.41 -26.57 -9.43
CA GLU A 515 6.20 -27.81 -8.69
C GLU A 515 7.42 -28.26 -7.90
N LEU A 516 7.15 -29.03 -6.85
CA LEU A 516 8.14 -29.76 -6.08
C LEU A 516 8.10 -31.23 -6.58
N SER A 517 9.16 -31.64 -7.23
CA SER A 517 9.24 -32.98 -7.83
C SER A 517 10.24 -33.84 -7.04
N PRO A 518 9.81 -34.97 -6.44
CA PRO A 518 10.74 -35.88 -5.81
C PRO A 518 11.57 -36.60 -6.87
N ILE A 519 12.89 -36.65 -6.65
CA ILE A 519 13.86 -37.44 -7.43
C ILE A 519 14.16 -38.70 -6.64
N ILE A 520 13.75 -39.85 -7.15
CA ILE A 520 13.88 -41.13 -6.46
C ILE A 520 14.77 -42.04 -7.29
N GLN A 521 15.88 -42.47 -6.72
CA GLN A 521 16.75 -43.47 -7.34
C GLN A 521 16.83 -44.71 -6.46
N ALA A 522 16.63 -45.85 -7.09
CA ALA A 522 16.79 -47.15 -6.45
C ALA A 522 17.38 -48.15 -7.45
N LYS A 523 18.37 -48.90 -7.04
CA LYS A 523 19.07 -49.91 -7.86
C LYS A 523 19.57 -49.36 -9.18
N GLY A 524 20.05 -48.09 -9.16
CA GLY A 524 20.57 -47.42 -10.34
C GLY A 524 19.54 -46.86 -11.33
N TYR A 525 18.24 -46.95 -11.02
CA TYR A 525 17.15 -46.43 -11.86
C TYR A 525 16.44 -45.27 -11.19
N THR A 526 16.01 -44.30 -11.99
CA THR A 526 15.16 -43.19 -11.53
C THR A 526 13.69 -43.56 -11.65
N TYR A 527 12.96 -43.43 -10.57
CA TYR A 527 11.53 -43.74 -10.50
C TYR A 527 10.68 -42.47 -10.38
N LYS A 528 9.55 -42.49 -11.07
CA LYS A 528 8.48 -41.53 -10.81
C LYS A 528 7.65 -41.98 -9.60
N LEU A 529 7.08 -41.05 -8.87
CA LEU A 529 6.29 -41.35 -7.67
C LEU A 529 5.12 -42.35 -7.93
N ASN A 530 4.49 -42.28 -9.09
CA ASN A 530 3.39 -43.18 -9.48
C ASN A 530 3.84 -44.61 -9.78
N GLN A 531 5.16 -44.83 -9.97
CA GLN A 531 5.73 -46.19 -10.17
C GLN A 531 6.06 -46.87 -8.85
N MET A 532 5.96 -46.16 -7.73
CA MET A 532 6.26 -46.71 -6.41
C MET A 532 5.03 -47.43 -5.79
N SER A 533 5.31 -48.47 -5.01
CA SER A 533 4.29 -49.15 -4.23
C SER A 533 3.67 -48.27 -3.14
N LYS A 534 2.48 -48.63 -2.63
CA LYS A 534 1.82 -47.89 -1.52
C LYS A 534 2.79 -47.71 -0.34
N SER A 535 3.45 -48.75 0.08
CA SER A 535 4.37 -48.72 1.22
C SER A 535 5.60 -47.87 1.01
N GLU A 536 6.22 -47.87 -0.17
CA GLU A 536 7.34 -47.00 -0.49
C GLU A 536 6.92 -45.53 -0.46
N ARG A 537 5.72 -45.22 -0.95
CA ARG A 537 5.17 -43.85 -0.89
C ARG A 537 4.93 -43.36 0.54
N ILE A 538 4.48 -44.26 1.44
CA ILE A 538 4.31 -43.94 2.87
C ILE A 538 5.64 -43.54 3.51
N PHE A 539 6.70 -44.31 3.27
CA PHE A 539 8.02 -43.97 3.79
C PHE A 539 8.59 -42.66 3.22
N LEU A 540 8.48 -42.47 1.91
CA LEU A 540 8.89 -41.21 1.28
C LEU A 540 8.15 -40.01 1.86
N TYR A 541 6.86 -40.15 2.08
CA TYR A 541 6.03 -39.10 2.66
C TYR A 541 6.45 -38.78 4.09
N LEU A 542 6.72 -39.83 4.88
CA LEU A 542 7.21 -39.68 6.24
C LEU A 542 8.54 -38.94 6.28
N MET A 543 9.51 -39.39 5.47
CA MET A 543 10.82 -38.73 5.36
C MET A 543 10.68 -37.27 4.94
N LEU A 544 9.80 -37.00 3.96
CA LEU A 544 9.58 -35.63 3.49
C LEU A 544 8.98 -34.75 4.59
N LYS A 545 8.00 -35.24 5.36
CA LYS A 545 7.47 -34.52 6.51
C LYS A 545 8.52 -34.27 7.59
N LEU A 546 9.36 -35.24 7.88
CA LEU A 546 10.46 -35.09 8.82
C LEU A 546 11.46 -34.02 8.34
N ALA A 547 11.89 -34.10 7.07
CA ALA A 547 12.86 -33.17 6.48
C ALA A 547 12.32 -31.74 6.40
N ILE A 548 11.06 -31.58 5.99
CA ILE A 548 10.40 -30.28 6.01
C ILE A 548 10.30 -29.74 7.44
N GLY A 549 9.95 -30.60 8.41
CA GLY A 549 9.89 -30.21 9.81
C GLY A 549 11.24 -29.75 10.37
N GLU A 550 12.35 -30.42 10.03
CA GLU A 550 13.70 -29.98 10.40
C GLU A 550 14.07 -28.63 9.79
N ALA A 551 13.73 -28.42 8.52
CA ALA A 551 14.07 -27.21 7.79
C ALA A 551 13.21 -25.99 8.19
N MET A 552 11.92 -26.20 8.47
CA MET A 552 10.92 -25.15 8.66
C MET A 552 10.46 -24.98 10.10
N GLY A 553 10.85 -25.90 10.97
CA GLY A 553 10.40 -25.99 12.36
C GLY A 553 9.20 -26.93 12.52
N HIS A 554 9.08 -27.45 13.72
CA HIS A 554 8.05 -28.36 14.15
C HIS A 554 7.63 -28.08 15.59
N LEU A 555 6.53 -28.70 16.04
CA LEU A 555 6.03 -28.56 17.43
C LEU A 555 6.95 -29.17 18.51
N GLY A 556 7.94 -29.97 18.13
CA GLY A 556 8.70 -30.82 19.06
C GLY A 556 8.04 -32.19 19.27
N VAL A 557 6.87 -32.42 18.70
CA VAL A 557 6.13 -33.67 18.68
C VAL A 557 5.79 -34.07 17.24
N PHE A 558 5.79 -35.36 16.98
CA PHE A 558 5.39 -35.95 15.71
C PHE A 558 4.22 -36.93 15.97
N ILE A 559 3.07 -36.65 15.38
CA ILE A 559 1.81 -37.34 15.63
C ILE A 559 1.39 -38.04 14.37
N LEU A 560 1.23 -39.37 14.44
CA LEU A 560 0.97 -40.21 13.27
C LEU A 560 -0.33 -41.02 13.46
N ASP A 561 -1.23 -40.91 12.50
CA ASP A 561 -2.46 -41.71 12.45
C ASP A 561 -2.25 -42.89 11.51
N ASP A 562 -2.15 -44.07 12.09
CA ASP A 562 -1.96 -45.35 11.45
C ASP A 562 -0.91 -45.40 10.32
N PRO A 563 0.36 -45.10 10.62
CA PRO A 563 1.42 -45.03 9.60
C PRO A 563 1.78 -46.44 9.07
N ALA A 564 1.37 -47.49 9.73
CA ALA A 564 1.66 -48.88 9.36
C ALA A 564 0.59 -49.51 8.47
N ASP A 565 -0.52 -48.80 8.16
CA ASP A 565 -1.57 -49.33 7.31
C ASP A 565 -1.07 -49.71 5.90
N GLY A 566 -1.33 -50.99 5.53
CA GLY A 566 -0.90 -51.53 4.25
C GLY A 566 0.60 -51.84 4.13
N LEU A 567 1.34 -51.84 5.24
CA LEU A 567 2.72 -52.32 5.29
C LEU A 567 2.77 -53.82 5.59
N ASP A 568 3.66 -54.56 4.91
CA ASP A 568 4.01 -55.92 5.27
C ASP A 568 4.83 -55.99 6.57
N ALA A 569 4.91 -57.15 7.21
CA ALA A 569 5.60 -57.31 8.50
C ALA A 569 7.07 -56.89 8.48
N LYS A 570 7.78 -57.00 7.37
CA LYS A 570 9.16 -56.55 7.23
C LYS A 570 9.24 -55.02 7.25
N ARG A 571 8.35 -54.35 6.52
CA ARG A 571 8.27 -52.89 6.46
C ARG A 571 7.72 -52.28 7.73
N GLN A 572 6.81 -52.99 8.44
CA GLN A 572 6.37 -52.58 9.78
C GLN A 572 7.55 -52.52 10.77
N LYS A 573 8.47 -53.49 10.73
CA LYS A 573 9.68 -53.47 11.55
C LYS A 573 10.56 -52.26 11.24
N VAL A 574 10.73 -51.91 9.95
CA VAL A 574 11.49 -50.71 9.54
C VAL A 574 10.80 -49.45 10.04
N MET A 575 9.47 -49.39 9.93
CA MET A 575 8.69 -48.26 10.44
C MET A 575 8.83 -48.11 11.95
N ALA A 576 8.69 -49.19 12.70
CA ALA A 576 8.85 -49.15 14.16
C ALA A 576 10.24 -48.70 14.58
N HIS A 577 11.29 -49.21 13.92
CA HIS A 577 12.66 -48.74 14.15
C HIS A 577 12.85 -47.24 13.84
N LEU A 578 12.33 -46.80 12.71
CA LEU A 578 12.39 -45.37 12.33
C LEU A 578 11.69 -44.48 13.37
N LEU A 579 10.49 -44.88 13.84
CA LEU A 579 9.78 -44.10 14.85
C LEU A 579 10.49 -44.09 16.20
N GLN A 580 11.21 -45.15 16.56
CA GLN A 580 12.07 -45.20 17.74
C GLN A 580 13.28 -44.26 17.56
N GLU A 581 13.89 -44.19 16.38
CA GLU A 581 14.98 -43.22 16.12
C GLU A 581 14.46 -41.77 16.14
N VAL A 582 13.32 -41.51 15.55
CA VAL A 582 12.66 -40.19 15.62
C VAL A 582 12.37 -39.80 17.06
N SER A 583 11.95 -40.77 17.91
CA SER A 583 11.60 -40.50 19.31
C SER A 583 12.80 -40.03 20.19
N ARG A 584 14.02 -40.30 19.75
CA ARG A 584 15.24 -39.77 20.40
C ARG A 584 15.46 -38.26 20.17
N LYS A 585 14.92 -37.74 19.06
CA LYS A 585 15.09 -36.33 18.68
C LYS A 585 13.85 -35.48 19.03
N ARG A 586 12.65 -36.06 18.93
CA ARG A 586 11.37 -35.39 19.20
C ARG A 586 10.33 -36.39 19.69
N GLN A 587 9.42 -35.96 20.53
CA GLN A 587 8.34 -36.82 21.03
C GLN A 587 7.52 -37.39 19.87
N VAL A 588 7.16 -38.68 19.95
CA VAL A 588 6.36 -39.39 18.94
C VAL A 588 5.07 -39.92 19.57
N VAL A 589 3.94 -39.62 18.95
CA VAL A 589 2.64 -40.21 19.27
C VAL A 589 2.13 -40.92 18.01
N VAL A 590 1.94 -42.21 18.08
CA VAL A 590 1.48 -43.00 16.94
C VAL A 590 0.22 -43.79 17.31
N THR A 591 -0.74 -43.81 16.40
CA THR A 591 -1.91 -44.70 16.53
C THR A 591 -1.79 -45.87 15.57
N THR A 592 -2.36 -47.03 15.94
CA THR A 592 -2.44 -48.19 15.07
C THR A 592 -3.65 -49.09 15.42
N ASN A 593 -4.16 -49.78 14.43
CA ASN A 593 -5.16 -50.82 14.59
C ASN A 593 -4.53 -52.23 14.53
N ASP A 594 -3.21 -52.35 14.33
CA ASP A 594 -2.49 -53.63 14.25
C ASP A 594 -1.72 -53.91 15.54
N ASP A 595 -2.20 -54.87 16.34
CA ASP A 595 -1.58 -55.24 17.60
C ASP A 595 -0.15 -55.74 17.40
N ARG A 596 0.15 -56.41 16.25
CA ARG A 596 1.50 -56.88 15.93
C ARG A 596 2.46 -55.74 15.70
N PHE A 597 1.98 -54.64 15.13
CA PHE A 597 2.79 -53.45 15.00
C PHE A 597 3.01 -52.78 16.37
N ALA A 598 1.98 -52.70 17.20
CA ALA A 598 2.11 -52.21 18.56
C ALA A 598 3.09 -53.05 19.40
N ASP A 599 3.13 -54.36 19.19
CA ASP A 599 4.03 -55.29 19.88
C ASP A 599 5.52 -55.09 19.53
N MET A 600 5.85 -54.35 18.48
CA MET A 600 7.23 -53.98 18.10
C MET A 600 7.83 -52.88 18.99
N PHE A 601 7.02 -52.28 19.86
CA PHE A 601 7.46 -51.21 20.76
C PHE A 601 7.49 -51.71 22.21
N PRO A 602 8.30 -51.07 23.10
CA PRO A 602 8.35 -51.39 24.53
C PRO A 602 6.95 -51.29 25.19
N GLN A 603 6.69 -52.15 26.15
CA GLN A 603 5.36 -52.20 26.80
C GLN A 603 5.00 -50.89 27.52
N GLU A 604 6.00 -50.21 28.11
CA GLU A 604 5.84 -48.90 28.76
C GLU A 604 5.40 -47.77 27.82
N CYS A 605 5.59 -47.97 26.53
CA CYS A 605 5.18 -46.98 25.49
C CYS A 605 3.76 -47.22 24.97
N ARG A 606 3.10 -48.33 25.34
CA ARG A 606 1.84 -48.74 24.73
C ARG A 606 0.64 -48.32 25.57
N LEU A 607 -0.37 -47.83 24.90
CA LEU A 607 -1.64 -47.42 25.47
C LEU A 607 -2.77 -48.09 24.68
N ASN A 608 -3.50 -48.99 25.37
CA ASN A 608 -4.64 -49.70 24.81
C ASN A 608 -5.93 -48.89 24.99
N LEU A 609 -6.77 -48.74 23.92
CA LEU A 609 -8.04 -48.02 23.92
C LEU A 609 -9.23 -48.98 23.90
#